data_4e4ed5142fb5708b7f120a878422a86a
#
_entry.id   4e4ed5142fb5708b7f120a878422a86a
#
_cell.length_a   1.000
_cell.length_b   1.000
_cell.length_c   1.000
_cell.angle_alpha   90.00
_cell.angle_beta   90.00
_cell.angle_gamma   90.00
#
_symmetry.space_group_name_H-M   'P 1'
#
loop_
_entity.id
_entity.type
_entity.pdbx_description
1 polymer ?
#
loop_
_entity_poly.entity_id
_entity_poly.type
_entity_poly.pdbx_seq_one_letter_code
_entity_poly.pdbx_strand_id
1 'polypeptide(L)'
;GLFDRKKEINIDQQIYFLTPSLNLYEKYTINNELIQQQLGHFDGGVYIPEELIDQNFLKRRKNFHGSKLIALTLEGGRLLKIDNHKNAQYFSSNETYDVTGLVQGTIFDIWTILQNNLNFTTKIYSRMDNKWGIPIQHPNGSISVPDGIIKDGMDGSADILMASISILYNRYLVIDYLVPIYNLASGIYIDKDSIQDSLDFEVFRKPFDKWTWTT
;
A
#
# COMPACT_ATOMS: atom_id res chain seq x y z
N GLY A 1 0.52 -15.74 -35.44
CA GLY A 1 0.11 -15.20 -34.25
C GLY A 1 1.15 -14.84 -33.24
N LEU A 2 1.87 -13.70 -33.39
CA LEU A 2 2.86 -13.23 -32.39
C LEU A 2 2.26 -12.32 -31.33
N PHE A 3 0.92 -12.16 -31.31
CA PHE A 3 0.23 -11.20 -30.43
C PHE A 3 -0.90 -11.82 -29.58
N ASP A 4 -0.88 -13.14 -29.40
CA ASP A 4 -1.99 -13.83 -28.72
C ASP A 4 -1.70 -14.20 -27.24
N ARG A 5 -0.76 -13.54 -26.60
CA ARG A 5 -0.78 -13.37 -25.15
C ARG A 5 -1.24 -11.94 -24.89
N LYS A 6 -2.45 -11.78 -24.35
CA LYS A 6 -2.87 -10.55 -23.66
C LYS A 6 -1.86 -10.28 -22.56
N LYS A 7 -0.72 -9.67 -22.91
CA LYS A 7 0.11 -8.98 -21.93
C LYS A 7 -0.75 -7.81 -21.52
N GLU A 8 -1.30 -7.88 -20.32
CA GLU A 8 -2.00 -6.75 -19.73
C GLU A 8 -1.04 -5.57 -19.72
N ILE A 9 -1.38 -4.54 -20.47
CA ILE A 9 -0.62 -3.30 -20.52
C ILE A 9 -1.03 -2.54 -19.26
N ASN A 10 -0.13 -2.47 -18.29
CA ASN A 10 -0.38 -1.79 -17.02
C ASN A 10 -0.18 -0.27 -17.15
N ILE A 11 -0.67 0.49 -16.19
CA ILE A 11 -0.58 1.95 -16.12
C ILE A 11 0.87 2.47 -16.11
N ASP A 12 1.81 1.70 -15.58
CA ASP A 12 3.23 2.01 -15.47
C ASP A 12 4.02 1.68 -16.73
N GLN A 13 3.43 0.92 -17.67
CA GLN A 13 4.08 0.59 -18.93
C GLN A 13 4.07 1.80 -19.87
N GLN A 14 5.22 2.10 -20.44
CA GLN A 14 5.39 3.12 -21.47
C GLN A 14 5.53 2.46 -22.83
N ILE A 15 4.42 2.33 -23.54
CA ILE A 15 4.42 1.82 -24.90
C ILE A 15 4.21 2.98 -25.85
N TYR A 16 5.23 3.23 -26.64
CA TYR A 16 5.19 4.27 -27.68
C TYR A 16 5.03 3.63 -29.05
N PHE A 17 4.28 4.28 -29.90
CA PHE A 17 4.21 3.91 -31.31
C PHE A 17 4.11 5.14 -32.19
N LEU A 18 4.74 5.03 -33.35
CA LEU A 18 4.74 6.05 -34.38
C LEU A 18 3.81 5.61 -35.52
N THR A 19 2.90 6.50 -35.91
CA THR A 19 2.02 6.25 -37.06
C THR A 19 2.74 6.55 -38.37
N PRO A 20 2.24 6.02 -39.55
CA PRO A 20 2.77 6.41 -40.84
C PRO A 20 2.71 7.91 -41.13
N SER A 21 1.80 8.62 -40.48
CA SER A 21 1.68 10.10 -40.54
C SER A 21 2.65 10.81 -39.60
N LEU A 22 3.65 10.09 -39.04
CA LEU A 22 4.66 10.62 -38.13
C LEU A 22 4.14 11.21 -36.82
N ASN A 23 2.95 10.81 -36.38
CA ASN A 23 2.44 11.14 -35.07
C ASN A 23 2.90 10.12 -34.03
N LEU A 24 3.45 10.61 -32.92
CA LEU A 24 3.87 9.81 -31.78
C LEU A 24 2.74 9.69 -30.77
N TYR A 25 2.41 8.47 -30.40
CA TYR A 25 1.42 8.15 -29.40
C TYR A 25 2.00 7.33 -28.26
N GLU A 26 1.41 7.48 -27.08
CA GLU A 26 1.60 6.60 -25.94
C GLU A 26 0.33 5.76 -25.73
N LYS A 27 0.49 4.49 -25.38
CA LYS A 27 -0.60 3.60 -24.95
C LYS A 27 -0.33 3.05 -23.56
N TYR A 28 -1.35 3.04 -22.74
CA TYR A 28 -1.37 2.41 -21.43
C TYR A 28 -2.79 1.96 -21.07
N THR A 29 -2.94 1.11 -20.07
CA THR A 29 -4.26 0.60 -19.65
C THR A 29 -4.61 1.07 -18.26
N ILE A 30 -5.82 1.59 -18.10
CA ILE A 30 -6.43 1.89 -16.80
C ILE A 30 -7.79 1.21 -16.78
N ASN A 31 -8.09 0.47 -15.72
CA ASN A 31 -9.38 -0.21 -15.52
C ASN A 31 -9.79 -1.09 -16.73
N ASN A 32 -8.82 -1.82 -17.30
CA ASN A 32 -8.98 -2.63 -18.52
C ASN A 32 -9.35 -1.82 -19.78
N GLU A 33 -9.36 -0.50 -19.73
CA GLU A 33 -9.55 0.36 -20.87
C GLU A 33 -8.19 0.80 -21.42
N LEU A 34 -8.01 0.61 -22.74
CA LEU A 34 -6.81 1.05 -23.42
C LEU A 34 -6.90 2.55 -23.71
N ILE A 35 -6.03 3.33 -23.06
CA ILE A 35 -5.91 4.76 -23.30
C ILE A 35 -4.81 4.99 -24.32
N GLN A 36 -5.12 5.79 -25.33
CA GLN A 36 -4.19 6.24 -26.35
C GLN A 36 -4.14 7.76 -26.33
N GLN A 37 -2.94 8.31 -26.18
CA GLN A 37 -2.70 9.74 -26.14
C GLN A 37 -1.62 10.14 -27.12
N GLN A 38 -1.88 11.15 -27.96
CA GLN A 38 -0.87 11.71 -28.84
C GLN A 38 0.10 12.56 -28.01
N LEU A 39 1.39 12.32 -28.18
CA LEU A 39 2.45 13.05 -27.50
C LEU A 39 3.03 14.18 -28.33
N GLY A 40 2.94 14.05 -29.65
CA GLY A 40 3.47 15.00 -30.61
C GLY A 40 3.55 14.40 -32.00
N HIS A 41 4.23 15.08 -32.89
CA HIS A 41 4.47 14.63 -34.25
C HIS A 41 5.88 14.99 -34.71
N PHE A 42 6.33 14.37 -35.79
CA PHE A 42 7.59 14.71 -36.43
C PHE A 42 7.32 15.52 -37.72
N ASP A 43 7.98 16.67 -37.83
CA ASP A 43 8.01 17.48 -39.04
C ASP A 43 9.45 17.73 -39.46
N GLY A 44 9.78 17.42 -40.74
CA GLY A 44 11.14 17.55 -41.27
C GLY A 44 12.20 16.77 -40.47
N GLY A 45 11.81 15.72 -39.75
CA GLY A 45 12.71 14.93 -38.88
C GLY A 45 12.92 15.50 -37.48
N VAL A 46 12.23 16.58 -37.13
CA VAL A 46 12.25 17.19 -35.80
C VAL A 46 10.98 16.81 -35.03
N TYR A 47 11.14 16.39 -33.77
CA TYR A 47 10.00 16.11 -32.90
C TYR A 47 9.39 17.41 -32.37
N ILE A 48 8.08 17.56 -32.58
CA ILE A 48 7.27 18.67 -32.10
C ILE A 48 6.28 18.11 -31.07
N PRO A 49 6.44 18.43 -29.76
CA PRO A 49 5.53 17.96 -28.73
C PRO A 49 4.16 18.64 -28.84
N GLU A 50 3.11 17.95 -28.38
CA GLU A 50 1.80 18.55 -28.20
C GLU A 50 1.87 19.55 -27.03
N GLU A 51 1.48 20.82 -27.26
CA GLU A 51 1.66 21.90 -26.26
C GLU A 51 0.88 21.69 -24.95
N LEU A 52 -0.22 20.94 -25.01
CA LEU A 52 -1.09 20.70 -23.84
C LEU A 52 -0.68 19.47 -23.03
N ILE A 53 0.32 18.72 -23.46
CA ILE A 53 0.69 17.48 -22.82
C ILE A 53 1.95 17.68 -21.96
N ASP A 54 1.77 17.51 -20.66
CA ASP A 54 2.92 17.40 -19.74
C ASP A 54 3.75 16.18 -20.10
N GLN A 55 5.02 16.39 -20.41
CA GLN A 55 5.96 15.31 -20.75
C GLN A 55 6.25 14.37 -19.59
N ASN A 56 5.92 14.77 -18.36
CA ASN A 56 6.01 13.90 -17.19
C ASN A 56 4.86 12.88 -17.22
N PHE A 57 5.17 11.63 -17.55
CA PHE A 57 4.20 10.54 -17.64
C PHE A 57 3.39 10.33 -16.35
N LEU A 58 3.99 10.60 -15.18
CA LEU A 58 3.29 10.53 -13.89
C LEU A 58 2.18 11.57 -13.78
N LYS A 59 2.41 12.76 -14.32
CA LYS A 59 1.35 13.80 -14.35
C LYS A 59 0.23 13.46 -15.32
N ARG A 60 0.55 12.87 -16.48
CA ARG A 60 -0.45 12.41 -17.45
C ARG A 60 -1.36 11.33 -16.89
N ARG A 61 -0.83 10.52 -15.96
CA ARG A 61 -1.52 9.37 -15.37
C ARG A 61 -2.14 9.66 -14.00
N LYS A 62 -2.38 10.92 -13.67
CA LYS A 62 -3.02 11.34 -12.41
C LYS A 62 -4.51 11.02 -12.32
N ASN A 63 -5.10 10.50 -13.36
CA ASN A 63 -6.53 10.20 -13.39
C ASN A 63 -6.73 8.69 -13.60
N PHE A 64 -7.33 8.03 -12.63
CA PHE A 64 -7.68 6.61 -12.69
C PHE A 64 -9.04 6.36 -13.34
N HIS A 65 -9.62 7.40 -13.95
CA HIS A 65 -10.85 7.33 -14.76
C HIS A 65 -12.04 6.65 -14.06
N GLY A 66 -12.18 6.86 -12.77
CA GLY A 66 -13.25 6.26 -11.97
C GLY A 66 -13.06 4.78 -11.66
N SER A 67 -11.82 4.24 -11.76
CA SER A 67 -11.50 2.86 -11.39
C SER A 67 -12.01 2.50 -10.01
N LYS A 68 -12.40 1.24 -9.84
CA LYS A 68 -12.83 0.70 -8.55
C LYS A 68 -11.71 -0.14 -7.98
N LEU A 69 -11.14 0.29 -6.85
CA LEU A 69 -10.11 -0.44 -6.12
C LEU A 69 -10.72 -1.20 -4.95
N ILE A 70 -10.12 -2.32 -4.62
CA ILE A 70 -10.44 -3.12 -3.43
C ILE A 70 -9.36 -2.88 -2.39
N ALA A 71 -9.76 -2.34 -1.23
CA ALA A 71 -8.87 -2.17 -0.10
C ALA A 71 -9.22 -3.15 1.01
N LEU A 72 -8.19 -3.73 1.63
CA LEU A 72 -8.33 -4.50 2.85
C LEU A 72 -7.78 -3.72 4.04
N THR A 73 -8.47 -3.85 5.17
CA THR A 73 -8.08 -3.24 6.42
C THR A 73 -8.18 -4.21 7.59
N LEU A 74 -7.57 -3.84 8.71
CA LEU A 74 -7.72 -4.53 9.99
C LEU A 74 -8.27 -3.59 11.04
N GLU A 75 -9.11 -4.13 11.90
CA GLU A 75 -9.58 -3.41 13.07
C GLU A 75 -8.48 -3.28 14.12
N GLY A 76 -8.44 -2.16 14.83
CA GLY A 76 -7.64 -2.01 16.04
C GLY A 76 -6.43 -1.09 15.96
N GLY A 77 -6.26 -0.31 14.91
CA GLY A 77 -5.27 0.77 14.87
C GLY A 77 -5.81 2.09 15.44
N ARG A 78 -4.96 2.88 16.13
CA ARG A 78 -5.33 4.26 16.51
C ARG A 78 -5.61 5.16 15.31
N LEU A 79 -5.10 4.78 14.16
CA LEU A 79 -5.12 5.56 12.92
C LEU A 79 -6.26 5.17 11.98
N LEU A 80 -6.91 4.04 12.26
CA LEU A 80 -8.04 3.55 11.50
C LEU A 80 -9.02 2.87 12.45
N LYS A 81 -10.26 3.37 12.46
CA LYS A 81 -11.37 2.86 13.27
C LYS A 81 -12.48 2.42 12.34
N ILE A 82 -13.21 1.40 12.75
CA ILE A 82 -14.40 0.92 12.06
C ILE A 82 -15.59 1.15 12.98
N ASP A 83 -16.55 1.95 12.54
CA ASP A 83 -17.75 2.23 13.30
C ASP A 83 -18.81 1.15 13.08
N ASN A 84 -19.45 0.71 14.17
CA ASN A 84 -20.63 -0.16 14.15
C ASN A 84 -20.54 -1.45 13.31
N HIS A 85 -19.73 -2.41 13.73
CA HIS A 85 -19.64 -3.76 13.14
C HIS A 85 -20.97 -4.50 12.98
N LYS A 86 -22.00 -4.15 13.73
CA LYS A 86 -23.29 -4.87 13.75
C LYS A 86 -24.07 -4.77 12.44
N ASN A 87 -23.73 -3.83 11.57
CA ASN A 87 -24.40 -3.61 10.28
C ASN A 87 -23.54 -3.98 9.07
N ALA A 88 -22.36 -4.54 9.26
CA ALA A 88 -21.50 -4.94 8.18
C ALA A 88 -22.10 -6.12 7.41
N GLN A 89 -22.19 -6.01 6.09
CA GLN A 89 -22.61 -7.11 5.23
C GLN A 89 -21.45 -8.09 5.07
N TYR A 90 -21.67 -9.33 5.49
CA TYR A 90 -20.69 -10.39 5.33
C TYR A 90 -20.53 -10.77 3.87
N PHE A 91 -19.31 -10.75 3.37
CA PHE A 91 -18.98 -11.26 2.06
C PHE A 91 -18.74 -12.77 2.14
N SER A 92 -19.26 -13.51 1.17
CA SER A 92 -19.44 -14.95 1.16
C SER A 92 -18.17 -15.82 1.14
N SER A 93 -16.98 -15.28 1.21
CA SER A 93 -15.74 -16.04 1.29
C SER A 93 -15.03 -15.80 2.63
N ASN A 94 -15.46 -16.55 3.55
CA ASN A 94 -14.85 -17.04 4.78
C ASN A 94 -14.33 -16.08 5.86
N GLU A 95 -13.89 -14.84 5.60
CA GLU A 95 -13.23 -14.10 6.71
C GLU A 95 -13.26 -12.57 6.57
N THR A 96 -13.92 -12.02 5.54
CA THR A 96 -13.99 -10.58 5.33
C THR A 96 -15.41 -10.04 5.28
N TYR A 97 -15.61 -8.82 5.71
CA TYR A 97 -16.88 -8.11 5.68
C TYR A 97 -16.70 -6.69 5.11
N ASP A 98 -17.73 -6.21 4.41
CA ASP A 98 -17.71 -4.88 3.81
C ASP A 98 -17.86 -3.81 4.90
N VAL A 99 -16.89 -2.91 4.97
CA VAL A 99 -16.85 -1.78 5.90
C VAL A 99 -16.83 -0.43 5.16
N THR A 100 -17.16 -0.45 3.88
CA THR A 100 -17.23 0.77 3.06
C THR A 100 -18.20 1.78 3.71
N GLY A 101 -17.70 2.99 3.99
CA GLY A 101 -18.47 4.03 4.69
C GLY A 101 -18.52 3.91 6.22
N LEU A 102 -17.93 2.86 6.81
CA LEU A 102 -17.83 2.68 8.27
C LEU A 102 -16.42 3.00 8.78
N VAL A 103 -15.47 3.23 7.89
CA VAL A 103 -14.06 3.46 8.22
C VAL A 103 -13.83 4.94 8.52
N GLN A 104 -13.07 5.22 9.57
CA GLN A 104 -12.67 6.56 9.99
C GLN A 104 -11.21 6.58 10.44
N GLY A 105 -10.62 7.78 10.49
CA GLY A 105 -9.28 8.01 11.02
C GLY A 105 -8.31 8.54 9.99
N THR A 106 -7.11 8.91 10.45
CA THR A 106 -6.11 9.64 9.64
C THR A 106 -5.73 8.91 8.35
N ILE A 107 -5.64 7.58 8.38
CA ILE A 107 -5.32 6.80 7.17
C ILE A 107 -6.47 6.93 6.15
N PHE A 108 -7.72 6.86 6.62
CA PHE A 108 -8.88 7.00 5.75
C PHE A 108 -9.02 8.43 5.19
N ASP A 109 -8.70 9.45 5.99
CA ASP A 109 -8.72 10.85 5.54
C ASP A 109 -7.71 11.07 4.41
N ILE A 110 -6.47 10.58 4.58
CA ILE A 110 -5.44 10.61 3.54
C ILE A 110 -5.90 9.84 2.28
N TRP A 111 -6.49 8.68 2.48
CA TRP A 111 -6.99 7.86 1.38
C TRP A 111 -8.10 8.57 0.60
N THR A 112 -9.01 9.24 1.29
CA THR A 112 -10.08 10.05 0.68
C THR A 112 -9.53 11.19 -0.17
N ILE A 113 -8.48 11.86 0.31
CA ILE A 113 -7.78 12.89 -0.47
C ILE A 113 -7.19 12.29 -1.75
N LEU A 114 -6.56 11.11 -1.66
CA LEU A 114 -6.01 10.42 -2.83
C LEU A 114 -7.11 10.01 -3.82
N GLN A 115 -8.24 9.46 -3.35
CA GLN A 115 -9.39 9.12 -4.19
C GLN A 115 -9.89 10.32 -5.00
N ASN A 116 -10.05 11.46 -4.33
CA ASN A 116 -10.56 12.67 -4.97
C ASN A 116 -9.55 13.22 -6.00
N ASN A 117 -8.26 13.21 -5.67
CA ASN A 117 -7.23 13.75 -6.54
C ASN A 117 -6.93 12.86 -7.76
N LEU A 118 -7.04 11.55 -7.58
CA LEU A 118 -6.70 10.58 -8.62
C LEU A 118 -7.94 10.01 -9.33
N ASN A 119 -9.14 10.44 -8.93
CA ASN A 119 -10.43 10.04 -9.54
C ASN A 119 -10.59 8.50 -9.56
N PHE A 120 -10.64 7.89 -8.37
CA PHE A 120 -10.99 6.47 -8.20
C PHE A 120 -11.95 6.29 -7.03
N THR A 121 -12.54 5.12 -6.91
CA THR A 121 -13.40 4.74 -5.80
C THR A 121 -12.87 3.49 -5.14
N THR A 122 -13.16 3.30 -3.84
CA THR A 122 -12.67 2.13 -3.12
C THR A 122 -13.81 1.41 -2.42
N LYS A 123 -13.83 0.09 -2.56
CA LYS A 123 -14.56 -0.79 -1.65
C LYS A 123 -13.59 -1.28 -0.58
N ILE A 124 -13.99 -1.16 0.68
CA ILE A 124 -13.14 -1.46 1.83
C ILE A 124 -13.70 -2.66 2.57
N TYR A 125 -12.88 -3.68 2.72
CA TYR A 125 -13.22 -4.88 3.48
C TYR A 125 -12.32 -5.01 4.70
N SER A 126 -12.84 -5.55 5.79
CA SER A 126 -12.07 -5.89 6.98
C SER A 126 -12.07 -7.38 7.22
N ARG A 127 -10.98 -7.91 7.75
CA ARG A 127 -10.90 -9.33 8.16
C ARG A 127 -11.46 -9.52 9.56
N MET A 128 -12.20 -10.60 9.75
CA MET A 128 -12.75 -10.98 11.06
C MET A 128 -11.70 -11.49 12.03
N ASP A 129 -10.69 -12.18 11.51
CA ASP A 129 -9.65 -12.83 12.32
C ASP A 129 -8.57 -11.86 12.78
N ASN A 130 -8.58 -10.64 12.28
CA ASN A 130 -7.65 -9.55 12.59
C ASN A 130 -6.15 -9.92 12.45
N LYS A 131 -5.84 -10.89 11.58
CA LYS A 131 -4.49 -11.38 11.37
C LYS A 131 -3.73 -10.56 10.33
N TRP A 132 -2.50 -10.21 10.65
CA TRP A 132 -1.59 -9.52 9.74
C TRP A 132 -1.01 -10.42 8.67
N GLY A 133 -0.68 -11.65 9.05
CA GLY A 133 0.13 -12.55 8.26
C GLY A 133 1.64 -12.32 8.46
N ILE A 134 2.37 -13.43 8.48
CA ILE A 134 3.82 -13.43 8.62
C ILE A 134 4.42 -14.21 7.44
N PRO A 135 5.20 -13.53 6.57
CA PRO A 135 5.92 -14.21 5.52
C PRO A 135 6.98 -15.16 6.08
N ILE A 136 6.98 -16.39 5.59
CA ILE A 136 7.92 -17.45 5.96
C ILE A 136 8.81 -17.72 4.76
N GLN A 137 10.11 -17.52 4.92
CA GLN A 137 11.09 -17.84 3.91
C GLN A 137 11.55 -19.28 4.10
N HIS A 138 11.43 -20.08 3.05
CA HIS A 138 11.86 -21.48 3.03
C HIS A 138 13.32 -21.62 2.59
N PRO A 139 14.00 -22.72 2.95
CA PRO A 139 15.40 -22.95 2.56
C PRO A 139 15.66 -22.96 1.04
N ASN A 140 14.64 -23.25 0.24
CA ASN A 140 14.71 -23.22 -1.23
C ASN A 140 14.56 -21.80 -1.80
N GLY A 141 14.48 -20.77 -0.95
CA GLY A 141 14.30 -19.37 -1.35
C GLY A 141 12.85 -18.96 -1.66
N SER A 142 11.90 -19.90 -1.65
CA SER A 142 10.49 -19.54 -1.80
C SER A 142 9.94 -18.88 -0.53
N ILE A 143 8.93 -18.01 -0.72
CA ILE A 143 8.26 -17.33 0.39
C ILE A 143 6.80 -17.74 0.38
N SER A 144 6.26 -18.08 1.53
CA SER A 144 4.84 -18.35 1.73
C SER A 144 4.27 -17.48 2.84
N VAL A 145 3.01 -17.11 2.70
CA VAL A 145 2.24 -16.43 3.74
C VAL A 145 1.00 -17.28 3.99
N PRO A 146 0.90 -17.98 5.13
CA PRO A 146 -0.16 -18.95 5.34
C PRO A 146 -1.54 -18.32 5.49
N ASP A 147 -1.63 -17.13 6.10
CA ASP A 147 -2.90 -16.44 6.37
C ASP A 147 -2.70 -14.93 6.54
N GLY A 148 -3.79 -14.19 6.76
CA GLY A 148 -3.80 -12.78 7.12
C GLY A 148 -3.87 -11.83 5.93
N ILE A 149 -3.94 -10.53 6.24
CA ILE A 149 -4.12 -9.46 5.25
C ILE A 149 -2.99 -9.41 4.20
N ILE A 150 -1.76 -9.76 4.61
CA ILE A 150 -0.61 -9.79 3.70
C ILE A 150 -0.77 -10.92 2.66
N LYS A 151 -1.33 -12.06 3.07
CA LYS A 151 -1.64 -13.14 2.12
C LYS A 151 -2.66 -12.68 1.09
N ASP A 152 -3.73 -12.03 1.54
CA ASP A 152 -4.79 -11.55 0.64
C ASP A 152 -4.27 -10.53 -0.38
N GLY A 153 -3.33 -9.66 0.05
CA GLY A 153 -2.64 -8.75 -0.87
C GLY A 153 -1.75 -9.48 -1.88
N MET A 154 -1.01 -10.49 -1.42
CA MET A 154 -0.13 -11.31 -2.26
C MET A 154 -0.91 -12.16 -3.27
N ASP A 155 -2.08 -12.67 -2.89
CA ASP A 155 -2.96 -13.47 -3.74
C ASP A 155 -3.77 -12.60 -4.74
N GLY A 156 -3.65 -11.27 -4.68
CA GLY A 156 -4.37 -10.34 -5.55
C GLY A 156 -5.86 -10.20 -5.19
N SER A 157 -6.26 -10.60 -3.99
CA SER A 157 -7.64 -10.42 -3.50
C SER A 157 -7.95 -8.97 -3.15
N ALA A 158 -6.91 -8.15 -3.01
CA ALA A 158 -7.01 -6.72 -2.81
C ALA A 158 -5.94 -5.98 -3.62
N ASP A 159 -6.30 -4.80 -4.09
CA ASP A 159 -5.38 -3.89 -4.77
C ASP A 159 -4.50 -3.15 -3.78
N ILE A 160 -5.00 -2.91 -2.56
CA ILE A 160 -4.27 -2.17 -1.53
C ILE A 160 -4.59 -2.66 -0.11
N LEU A 161 -3.58 -2.59 0.75
CA LEU A 161 -3.70 -2.84 2.17
C LEU A 161 -3.73 -1.50 2.91
N MET A 162 -4.92 -1.07 3.31
CA MET A 162 -5.15 0.20 4.00
C MET A 162 -5.04 -0.01 5.52
N ALA A 163 -3.83 -0.18 6.01
CA ALA A 163 -3.56 -0.48 7.41
C ALA A 163 -2.20 0.05 7.86
N SER A 164 -2.02 0.20 9.17
CA SER A 164 -0.74 0.64 9.77
C SER A 164 0.26 -0.53 9.78
N ILE A 165 0.85 -0.82 8.65
CA ILE A 165 1.78 -1.94 8.48
C ILE A 165 3.22 -1.47 8.72
N SER A 166 3.91 -2.09 9.67
CA SER A 166 5.34 -1.83 9.90
C SER A 166 6.17 -2.36 8.75
N ILE A 167 7.13 -1.56 8.28
CA ILE A 167 8.07 -1.95 7.24
C ILE A 167 9.06 -2.95 7.85
N LEU A 168 8.91 -4.22 7.48
CA LEU A 168 9.80 -5.30 7.88
C LEU A 168 10.38 -5.97 6.65
N TYR A 169 11.63 -6.42 6.71
CA TYR A 169 12.33 -7.01 5.57
C TYR A 169 11.55 -8.18 4.94
N ASN A 170 11.06 -9.11 5.74
CA ASN A 170 10.29 -10.26 5.24
C ASN A 170 8.97 -9.87 4.57
N ARG A 171 8.32 -8.79 5.01
CA ARG A 171 7.12 -8.25 4.38
C ARG A 171 7.43 -7.51 3.09
N TYR A 172 8.55 -6.79 3.06
CA TYR A 172 9.02 -6.09 1.85
C TYR A 172 9.27 -7.04 0.67
N LEU A 173 9.53 -8.31 0.94
CA LEU A 173 9.73 -9.32 -0.11
C LEU A 173 8.43 -9.76 -0.82
N VAL A 174 7.27 -9.44 -0.27
CA VAL A 174 5.96 -9.95 -0.75
C VAL A 174 4.94 -8.86 -1.05
N ILE A 175 5.12 -7.66 -0.52
CA ILE A 175 4.24 -6.50 -0.77
C ILE A 175 5.10 -5.25 -1.03
N ASP A 176 4.61 -4.39 -1.91
CA ASP A 176 5.18 -3.07 -2.14
C ASP A 176 4.65 -2.07 -1.12
N TYR A 177 5.53 -1.26 -0.55
CA TYR A 177 5.16 -0.21 0.38
C TYR A 177 5.03 1.13 -0.33
N LEU A 178 3.98 1.86 -0.01
CA LEU A 178 3.86 3.27 -0.36
C LEU A 178 4.79 4.12 0.55
N VAL A 179 4.82 5.42 0.29
CA VAL A 179 5.59 6.37 1.11
C VAL A 179 5.14 6.27 2.58
N PRO A 180 6.06 6.17 3.54
CA PRO A 180 5.72 6.15 4.96
C PRO A 180 4.93 7.38 5.37
N ILE A 181 3.77 7.17 6.01
CA ILE A 181 2.89 8.27 6.43
C ILE A 181 3.40 8.90 7.73
N TYR A 182 3.99 8.10 8.61
CA TYR A 182 4.55 8.55 9.89
C TYR A 182 5.59 7.57 10.43
N ASN A 183 6.42 8.06 11.34
CA ASN A 183 7.38 7.25 12.07
C ASN A 183 6.87 7.00 13.48
N LEU A 184 6.95 5.74 13.91
CA LEU A 184 6.68 5.34 15.30
C LEU A 184 8.01 5.12 16.01
N ALA A 185 8.11 5.68 17.20
CA ALA A 185 9.17 5.36 18.14
C ALA A 185 8.57 4.62 19.34
N SER A 186 9.21 3.54 19.74
CA SER A 186 8.91 2.87 21.01
C SER A 186 9.78 3.47 22.10
N GLY A 187 9.19 3.84 23.20
CA GLY A 187 9.88 4.36 24.37
C GLY A 187 9.54 3.58 25.64
N ILE A 188 10.47 3.51 26.54
CA ILE A 188 10.22 3.01 27.88
C ILE A 188 9.84 4.23 28.72
N TYR A 189 8.67 4.18 29.33
CA TYR A 189 8.20 5.21 30.25
C TYR A 189 8.42 4.73 31.68
N ILE A 190 9.08 5.57 32.47
CA ILE A 190 9.33 5.33 33.88
C ILE A 190 8.56 6.41 34.64
N ASP A 191 7.91 6.03 35.72
CA ASP A 191 7.23 6.97 36.59
C ASP A 191 8.26 7.97 37.15
N LYS A 192 7.95 9.26 37.03
CA LYS A 192 8.82 10.35 37.44
C LYS A 192 9.13 10.30 38.94
N ASP A 193 8.15 9.89 39.74
CA ASP A 193 8.31 9.79 41.19
C ASP A 193 9.19 8.63 41.63
N SER A 194 9.44 7.66 40.74
CA SER A 194 10.39 6.57 40.99
C SER A 194 11.85 6.92 40.65
N ILE A 195 12.08 8.08 40.01
CA ILE A 195 13.42 8.58 39.76
C ILE A 195 13.82 9.44 40.96
N GLN A 196 14.51 8.87 41.91
CA GLN A 196 15.19 9.66 42.95
C GLN A 196 16.23 10.56 42.28
N ASP A 197 16.25 11.85 42.65
CA ASP A 197 17.16 12.89 42.13
C ASP A 197 18.66 12.62 42.40
N SER A 198 19.00 11.54 43.10
CA SER A 198 20.36 11.07 43.29
C SER A 198 20.64 9.93 42.32
N LEU A 199 21.71 10.03 41.56
CA LEU A 199 22.32 8.93 40.82
C LEU A 199 22.71 7.80 41.79
N ASP A 200 21.72 7.04 42.23
CA ASP A 200 21.95 5.88 43.06
C ASP A 200 22.40 4.72 42.17
N PHE A 201 23.70 4.53 42.07
CA PHE A 201 24.30 3.37 41.38
C PHE A 201 23.80 2.01 41.94
N GLU A 202 23.19 2.01 43.11
CA GLU A 202 22.56 0.82 43.66
C GLU A 202 21.37 0.30 42.81
N VAL A 203 20.69 1.16 42.06
CA VAL A 203 19.60 0.78 41.12
C VAL A 203 20.13 -0.22 40.07
N PHE A 204 21.36 -0.06 39.62
CA PHE A 204 21.97 -0.98 38.67
C PHE A 204 22.50 -2.26 39.36
N ARG A 205 22.80 -2.21 40.63
CA ARG A 205 23.36 -3.34 41.40
C ARG A 205 22.27 -4.24 42.00
N LYS A 206 21.15 -3.66 42.44
CA LYS A 206 20.04 -4.39 43.09
C LYS A 206 19.38 -5.49 42.27
N PRO A 207 19.25 -5.41 40.93
CA PRO A 207 18.65 -6.49 40.13
C PRO A 207 19.49 -7.79 40.11
N PHE A 208 20.74 -7.71 40.50
CA PHE A 208 21.67 -8.86 40.44
C PHE A 208 22.19 -9.22 41.83
N ASP A 209 22.29 -10.52 42.09
CA ASP A 209 22.89 -11.04 43.32
C ASP A 209 24.41 -10.73 43.35
N LYS A 210 24.93 -10.60 44.55
CA LYS A 210 26.35 -10.31 44.82
C LYS A 210 27.30 -11.23 44.02
N TRP A 211 26.91 -12.47 43.83
CA TRP A 211 27.72 -13.48 43.12
C TRP A 211 27.75 -13.23 41.60
N THR A 212 26.73 -12.62 41.03
CA THR A 212 26.67 -12.30 39.61
C THR A 212 27.64 -11.19 39.21
N TRP A 213 28.07 -10.36 40.17
CA TRP A 213 29.04 -9.29 39.91
C TRP A 213 30.49 -9.71 40.15
N THR A 214 30.72 -10.92 40.69
CA THR A 214 32.06 -11.41 41.06
C THR A 214 32.57 -12.54 40.17
N THR A 215 31.77 -12.97 39.19
CA THR A 215 32.14 -13.87 38.08
C THR A 215 32.40 -13.11 36.81
#